data_afa4da2dacb28012d04102e2621ab942
#
_entry.id   afa4da2dacb28012d04102e2621ab942
#
_cell.length_a   1.000
_cell.length_b   1.000
_cell.length_c   1.000
_cell.angle_alpha   90.00
_cell.angle_beta   90.00
_cell.angle_gamma   90.00
#
_symmetry.space_group_name_H-M   'P 1'
#
loop_
_entity.id
_entity.type
_entity.pdbx_description
1 polymer ?
#
loop_
_entity_poly.entity_id
_entity_poly.type
_entity_poly.pdbx_seq_one_letter_code
_entity_poly.pdbx_strand_id
1 'polypeptide(L)'
;MSKNKVQFQTGYSLIELFKNYGTENQCADALFKWRWPVGFGCPQCGSGRHSVVKTRKLYQCTDCRHQTSLISGTIFEQTKLPLVLWFLAIHLITQAKTGLSALALKRQTGVSCNTAWRMKHKIMQVMKERDDSKPLSGIIQLDDVYFGVASGAAEKEAGALPTKFLLLQRCR
;
A
#
# COMPACT_ATOMS: atom_id res chain seq x y z
N MET A 1 -1.85 -31.53 12.40
CA MET A 1 -1.65 -30.70 11.18
C MET A 1 -0.99 -29.39 11.58
N SER A 2 0.19 -29.07 11.05
CA SER A 2 0.85 -27.81 11.34
C SER A 2 0.07 -26.66 10.64
N LYS A 3 -0.36 -25.65 11.39
CA LYS A 3 -1.07 -24.49 10.84
C LYS A 3 -0.13 -23.68 9.99
N ASN A 4 -0.52 -23.38 8.76
CA ASN A 4 0.26 -22.49 7.88
C ASN A 4 0.30 -21.07 8.48
N LYS A 5 1.49 -20.61 8.89
CA LYS A 5 1.69 -19.27 9.48
C LYS A 5 1.25 -18.12 8.59
N VAL A 6 1.21 -18.32 7.26
CA VAL A 6 0.78 -17.30 6.30
C VAL A 6 -0.75 -17.17 6.26
N GLN A 7 -1.50 -18.27 6.47
CA GLN A 7 -2.96 -18.25 6.48
C GLN A 7 -3.56 -17.79 7.82
N PHE A 8 -2.81 -17.95 8.91
CA PHE A 8 -3.27 -17.68 10.28
C PHE A 8 -2.48 -16.56 10.95
N GLN A 9 -2.16 -15.52 10.18
CA GLN A 9 -1.66 -14.27 10.77
C GLN A 9 -2.75 -13.67 11.64
N THR A 10 -2.39 -13.20 12.82
CA THR A 10 -3.29 -12.42 13.67
C THR A 10 -3.74 -11.19 12.90
N GLY A 11 -5.03 -11.14 12.54
CA GLY A 11 -5.59 -10.01 11.83
C GLY A 11 -5.53 -8.75 12.71
N TYR A 12 -5.28 -7.61 12.08
CA TYR A 12 -5.37 -6.30 12.73
C TYR A 12 -6.80 -5.82 12.63
N SER A 13 -7.49 -5.66 13.76
CA SER A 13 -8.90 -5.29 13.76
C SER A 13 -9.10 -3.82 13.39
N LEU A 14 -10.28 -3.49 12.86
CA LEU A 14 -10.62 -2.09 12.54
C LEU A 14 -10.63 -1.20 13.79
N ILE A 15 -11.03 -1.75 14.94
CA ILE A 15 -11.04 -1.05 16.22
C ILE A 15 -9.62 -0.70 16.65
N GLU A 16 -8.68 -1.65 16.53
CA GLU A 16 -7.26 -1.40 16.80
C GLU A 16 -6.67 -0.38 15.84
N LEU A 17 -7.08 -0.39 14.57
CA LEU A 17 -6.67 0.61 13.60
C LEU A 17 -7.04 2.02 14.07
N PHE A 18 -8.31 2.23 14.43
CA PHE A 18 -8.76 3.54 14.90
C PHE A 18 -8.17 3.94 16.25
N LYS A 19 -7.89 2.98 17.13
CA LYS A 19 -7.20 3.26 18.40
C LYS A 19 -5.77 3.76 18.17
N ASN A 20 -5.04 3.17 17.22
CA ASN A 20 -3.63 3.48 16.99
C ASN A 20 -3.41 4.54 15.91
N TYR A 21 -4.31 4.69 14.94
CA TYR A 21 -4.20 5.57 13.77
C TYR A 21 -5.47 6.37 13.49
N GLY A 22 -6.29 6.61 14.51
CA GLY A 22 -7.55 7.34 14.37
C GLY A 22 -7.38 8.84 14.20
N THR A 23 -6.23 9.39 14.57
CA THR A 23 -5.93 10.82 14.43
C THR A 23 -4.78 11.08 13.46
N GLU A 24 -4.80 12.25 12.82
CA GLU A 24 -3.76 12.66 11.88
C GLU A 24 -2.36 12.70 12.53
N ASN A 25 -2.29 13.10 13.81
CA ASN A 25 -1.04 13.14 14.56
C ASN A 25 -0.48 11.74 14.80
N GLN A 26 -1.32 10.78 15.20
CA GLN A 26 -0.90 9.38 15.38
C GLN A 26 -0.38 8.77 14.08
N CYS A 27 -1.05 9.05 12.95
CA CYS A 27 -0.59 8.61 11.64
C CYS A 27 0.76 9.26 11.27
N ALA A 28 0.92 10.55 11.52
CA ALA A 28 2.16 11.27 11.26
C ALA A 28 3.32 10.74 12.12
N ASP A 29 3.09 10.49 13.40
CA ASP A 29 4.10 9.93 14.32
C ASP A 29 4.51 8.51 13.91
N ALA A 30 3.55 7.68 13.51
CA ALA A 30 3.84 6.35 13.00
C ALA A 30 4.67 6.39 11.71
N LEU A 31 4.26 7.25 10.76
CA LEU A 31 4.98 7.43 9.50
C LEU A 31 6.40 7.98 9.73
N PHE A 32 6.58 8.89 10.69
CA PHE A 32 7.89 9.40 11.08
C PHE A 32 8.80 8.26 11.58
N LYS A 33 8.31 7.41 12.49
CA LYS A 33 9.05 6.26 13.03
C LYS A 33 9.41 5.24 11.95
N TRP A 34 8.53 4.99 10.99
CA TRP A 34 8.79 4.07 9.88
C TRP A 34 9.80 4.62 8.89
N ARG A 35 9.72 5.93 8.62
CA ARG A 35 10.64 6.58 7.70
C ARG A 35 12.05 6.74 8.28
N TRP A 36 12.12 7.05 9.57
CA TRP A 36 13.36 7.31 10.28
C TRP A 36 13.43 6.51 11.59
N PRO A 37 13.68 5.19 11.51
CA PRO A 37 13.68 4.33 12.70
C PRO A 37 14.79 4.69 13.71
N VAL A 38 15.91 5.26 13.25
CA VAL A 38 17.06 5.69 14.07
C VAL A 38 16.99 7.21 14.37
N GLY A 39 15.93 7.89 13.95
CA GLY A 39 15.79 9.33 14.03
C GLY A 39 15.93 10.00 12.67
N PHE A 40 15.60 11.30 12.61
CA PHE A 40 15.62 12.04 11.36
C PHE A 40 16.97 11.91 10.64
N GLY A 41 16.92 11.66 9.34
CA GLY A 41 18.06 11.69 8.43
C GLY A 41 17.79 12.63 7.27
N CYS A 42 18.64 13.64 7.11
CA CYS A 42 18.49 14.56 5.99
C CYS A 42 18.78 13.85 4.66
N PRO A 43 17.89 13.89 3.67
CA PRO A 43 18.12 13.23 2.38
C PRO A 43 19.26 13.84 1.57
N GLN A 44 19.69 15.05 1.88
CA GLN A 44 20.73 15.75 1.14
C GLN A 44 22.12 15.64 1.79
N CYS A 45 22.24 15.77 3.11
CA CYS A 45 23.53 15.78 3.81
C CYS A 45 23.68 14.66 4.85
N GLY A 46 22.66 13.84 5.08
CA GLY A 46 22.70 12.74 6.06
C GLY A 46 22.64 13.17 7.53
N SER A 47 22.62 14.47 7.85
CA SER A 47 22.59 14.95 9.22
C SER A 47 21.30 14.57 9.94
N GLY A 48 21.42 14.20 11.22
CA GLY A 48 20.28 13.89 12.10
C GLY A 48 19.63 15.12 12.77
N ARG A 49 20.25 16.29 12.66
CA ARG A 49 19.77 17.51 13.32
C ARG A 49 18.71 18.20 12.46
N HIS A 50 17.55 18.47 13.06
CA HIS A 50 16.45 19.12 12.35
C HIS A 50 15.64 20.04 13.26
N SER A 51 14.95 21.00 12.65
CA SER A 51 13.90 21.81 13.25
C SER A 51 12.57 21.56 12.53
N VAL A 52 11.47 21.65 13.25
CA VAL A 52 10.12 21.45 12.69
C VAL A 52 9.50 22.81 12.38
N VAL A 53 9.20 23.05 11.11
CA VAL A 53 8.45 24.23 10.65
C VAL A 53 6.96 23.92 10.78
N LYS A 54 6.36 24.29 11.92
CA LYS A 54 4.97 23.94 12.28
C LYS A 54 3.93 24.45 11.27
N THR A 55 4.12 25.63 10.70
CA THR A 55 3.19 26.24 9.73
C THR A 55 3.02 25.43 8.45
N ARG A 56 4.08 24.79 8.00
CA ARG A 56 4.10 23.99 6.74
C ARG A 56 4.24 22.49 6.97
N LYS A 57 4.33 22.03 8.23
CA LYS A 57 4.57 20.63 8.61
C LYS A 57 5.80 20.04 7.89
N LEU A 58 6.89 20.81 7.81
CA LEU A 58 8.14 20.43 7.17
C LEU A 58 9.23 20.22 8.21
N TYR A 59 10.16 19.33 7.91
CA TYR A 59 11.39 19.11 8.67
C TYR A 59 12.53 19.84 7.95
N GLN A 60 13.16 20.77 8.62
CA GLN A 60 14.28 21.53 8.07
C GLN A 60 15.58 21.06 8.72
N CYS A 61 16.53 20.64 7.93
CA CYS A 61 17.87 20.34 8.39
C CYS A 61 18.56 21.61 8.92
N THR A 62 19.24 21.50 10.07
CA THR A 62 19.98 22.66 10.64
C THR A 62 21.29 22.92 9.92
N ASP A 63 21.87 21.88 9.28
CA ASP A 63 23.19 21.99 8.65
C ASP A 63 23.11 22.53 7.21
N CYS A 64 22.33 21.89 6.36
CA CYS A 64 22.18 22.28 4.94
C CYS A 64 20.91 23.08 4.64
N ARG A 65 20.04 23.32 5.63
CA ARG A 65 18.76 24.04 5.51
C ARG A 65 17.76 23.40 4.52
N HIS A 66 18.05 22.17 4.06
CA HIS A 66 17.13 21.44 3.21
C HIS A 66 15.81 21.18 3.94
N GLN A 67 14.68 21.46 3.28
CA GLN A 67 13.33 21.23 3.81
C GLN A 67 12.75 19.98 3.20
N THR A 68 12.31 19.06 4.04
CA THR A 68 11.69 17.82 3.60
C THR A 68 10.31 17.65 4.26
N SER A 69 9.34 17.14 3.51
CA SER A 69 8.03 16.78 4.02
C SER A 69 8.05 15.34 4.50
N LEU A 70 7.23 15.02 5.52
CA LEU A 70 7.06 13.65 6.00
C LEU A 70 6.56 12.71 4.89
N ILE A 71 5.74 13.21 3.97
CA ILE A 71 5.11 12.44 2.90
C ILE A 71 5.91 12.43 1.59
N SER A 72 6.94 13.28 1.45
CA SER A 72 7.75 13.35 0.23
C SER A 72 8.53 12.07 -0.01
N GLY A 73 8.51 11.55 -1.25
CA GLY A 73 9.13 10.26 -1.60
C GLY A 73 8.40 9.03 -1.05
N THR A 74 7.16 9.17 -0.58
CA THR A 74 6.30 8.06 -0.15
C THR A 74 5.08 7.94 -1.06
N ILE A 75 4.29 6.87 -0.89
CA ILE A 75 3.00 6.71 -1.61
C ILE A 75 2.02 7.86 -1.34
N PHE A 76 2.22 8.58 -0.24
CA PHE A 76 1.38 9.70 0.18
C PHE A 76 1.78 11.02 -0.48
N GLU A 77 2.84 11.02 -1.29
CA GLU A 77 3.31 12.23 -1.96
C GLU A 77 2.23 12.84 -2.86
N GLN A 78 2.17 14.20 -2.87
CA GLN A 78 1.21 15.00 -3.63
C GLN A 78 -0.26 14.72 -3.29
N THR A 79 -0.54 14.17 -2.11
CA THR A 79 -1.92 13.97 -1.65
C THR A 79 -2.41 15.17 -0.82
N LYS A 80 -3.68 15.53 -1.03
CA LYS A 80 -4.41 16.46 -0.16
C LYS A 80 -5.27 15.72 0.87
N LEU A 81 -5.31 14.39 0.80
CA LEU A 81 -6.12 13.57 1.69
C LEU A 81 -5.43 13.41 3.04
N PRO A 82 -6.20 13.37 4.15
CA PRO A 82 -5.66 13.06 5.47
C PRO A 82 -5.04 11.65 5.48
N LEU A 83 -3.97 11.50 6.27
CA LEU A 83 -3.26 10.22 6.40
C LEU A 83 -4.17 9.11 6.96
N VAL A 84 -5.11 9.46 7.83
CA VAL A 84 -6.10 8.52 8.40
C VAL A 84 -6.84 7.76 7.30
N LEU A 85 -7.28 8.46 6.23
CA LEU A 85 -7.95 7.81 5.09
C LEU A 85 -7.03 6.87 4.32
N TRP A 86 -5.76 7.20 4.21
CA TRP A 86 -4.76 6.33 3.58
C TRP A 86 -4.51 5.06 4.40
N PHE A 87 -4.36 5.18 5.72
CA PHE A 87 -4.19 4.03 6.61
C PHE A 87 -5.41 3.12 6.60
N LEU A 88 -6.62 3.71 6.59
CA LEU A 88 -7.85 2.95 6.42
C LEU A 88 -7.89 2.22 5.06
N ALA A 89 -7.55 2.90 3.97
CA ALA A 89 -7.52 2.29 2.64
C ALA A 89 -6.53 1.13 2.55
N ILE A 90 -5.33 1.30 3.12
CA ILE A 90 -4.31 0.23 3.19
C ILE A 90 -4.88 -0.96 3.96
N HIS A 91 -5.47 -0.73 5.13
CA HIS A 91 -6.08 -1.77 5.95
C HIS A 91 -7.14 -2.55 5.17
N LEU A 92 -8.09 -1.84 4.55
CA LEU A 92 -9.19 -2.46 3.80
C LEU A 92 -8.70 -3.29 2.60
N ILE A 93 -7.69 -2.80 1.87
CA ILE A 93 -7.13 -3.51 0.71
C ILE A 93 -6.36 -4.76 1.17
N THR A 94 -5.58 -4.65 2.26
CA THR A 94 -4.76 -5.77 2.75
C THR A 94 -5.58 -6.87 3.44
N GLN A 95 -6.74 -6.54 4.01
CA GLN A 95 -7.63 -7.52 4.64
C GLN A 95 -8.53 -8.26 3.63
N ALA A 96 -8.74 -7.69 2.44
CA ALA A 96 -9.63 -8.28 1.44
C ALA A 96 -8.95 -9.43 0.70
N LYS A 97 -9.35 -10.68 0.99
CA LYS A 97 -8.82 -11.89 0.33
C LYS A 97 -8.97 -11.86 -1.20
N THR A 98 -10.09 -11.39 -1.69
CA THR A 98 -10.43 -11.32 -3.13
C THR A 98 -10.06 -10.00 -3.77
N GLY A 99 -9.41 -9.09 -3.02
CA GLY A 99 -9.16 -7.72 -3.43
C GLY A 99 -10.38 -6.82 -3.22
N LEU A 100 -10.17 -5.51 -3.23
CA LEU A 100 -11.20 -4.51 -3.04
C LEU A 100 -11.38 -3.68 -4.33
N SER A 101 -12.61 -3.56 -4.81
CA SER A 101 -12.89 -2.69 -5.97
C SER A 101 -12.75 -1.22 -5.58
N ALA A 102 -12.40 -0.35 -6.55
CA ALA A 102 -12.33 1.10 -6.30
C ALA A 102 -13.70 1.67 -5.86
N LEU A 103 -14.79 1.07 -6.34
CA LEU A 103 -16.14 1.48 -5.97
C LEU A 103 -16.47 1.11 -4.51
N ALA A 104 -16.04 -0.07 -4.06
CA ALA A 104 -16.18 -0.49 -2.66
C ALA A 104 -15.33 0.40 -1.75
N LEU A 105 -14.09 0.69 -2.15
CA LEU A 105 -13.21 1.62 -1.42
C LEU A 105 -13.82 3.02 -1.30
N LYS A 106 -14.40 3.56 -2.39
CA LYS A 106 -15.16 4.82 -2.37
C LYS A 106 -16.27 4.81 -1.31
N ARG A 107 -17.08 3.73 -1.30
CA ARG A 107 -18.22 3.62 -0.35
C ARG A 107 -17.77 3.58 1.11
N GLN A 108 -16.63 2.95 1.39
CA GLN A 108 -16.11 2.81 2.76
C GLN A 108 -15.33 4.03 3.25
N THR A 109 -14.64 4.74 2.35
CA THR A 109 -13.81 5.90 2.71
C THR A 109 -14.48 7.25 2.47
N GLY A 110 -15.60 7.28 1.72
CA GLY A 110 -16.33 8.51 1.40
C GLY A 110 -15.65 9.41 0.37
N VAL A 111 -14.54 8.99 -0.24
CA VAL A 111 -13.81 9.78 -1.25
C VAL A 111 -14.45 9.67 -2.64
N SER A 112 -14.03 10.53 -3.59
CA SER A 112 -14.46 10.42 -4.98
C SER A 112 -14.00 9.13 -5.64
N CYS A 113 -14.72 8.65 -6.66
CA CYS A 113 -14.37 7.41 -7.37
C CYS A 113 -12.95 7.47 -7.98
N ASN A 114 -12.60 8.62 -8.56
CA ASN A 114 -11.29 8.85 -9.16
C ASN A 114 -10.17 8.82 -8.09
N THR A 115 -10.44 9.40 -6.90
CA THR A 115 -9.52 9.36 -5.77
C THR A 115 -9.33 7.94 -5.24
N ALA A 116 -10.41 7.19 -5.04
CA ALA A 116 -10.36 5.80 -4.61
C ALA A 116 -9.58 4.93 -5.61
N TRP A 117 -9.79 5.15 -6.91
CA TRP A 117 -9.07 4.46 -7.96
C TRP A 117 -7.55 4.75 -7.89
N ARG A 118 -7.15 6.02 -7.80
CA ARG A 118 -5.75 6.43 -7.68
C ARG A 118 -5.09 5.88 -6.41
N MET A 119 -5.79 5.92 -5.27
CA MET A 119 -5.29 5.36 -4.00
C MET A 119 -5.02 3.85 -4.14
N LYS A 120 -6.00 3.11 -4.68
CA LYS A 120 -5.86 1.68 -4.92
C LYS A 120 -4.64 1.37 -5.79
N HIS A 121 -4.48 2.05 -6.92
CA HIS A 121 -3.37 1.81 -7.84
C HIS A 121 -2.01 2.14 -7.22
N LYS A 122 -1.88 3.23 -6.48
CA LYS A 122 -0.64 3.56 -5.76
C LYS A 122 -0.27 2.48 -4.74
N ILE A 123 -1.24 1.98 -3.97
CA ILE A 123 -1.00 0.91 -2.99
C ILE A 123 -0.60 -0.39 -3.70
N MET A 124 -1.32 -0.78 -4.75
CA MET A 124 -1.00 -1.99 -5.53
C MET A 124 0.39 -1.92 -6.18
N GLN A 125 0.80 -0.75 -6.67
CA GLN A 125 2.13 -0.54 -7.25
C GLN A 125 3.23 -0.81 -6.21
N VAL A 126 3.10 -0.24 -5.00
CA VAL A 126 4.08 -0.48 -3.93
C VAL A 126 4.10 -1.95 -3.47
N MET A 127 2.93 -2.60 -3.45
CA MET A 127 2.86 -4.05 -3.16
C MET A 127 3.62 -4.84 -4.22
N LYS A 128 3.44 -4.52 -5.50
CA LYS A 128 4.18 -5.14 -6.61
C LYS A 128 5.68 -4.91 -6.48
N GLU A 129 6.13 -3.68 -6.28
CA GLU A 129 7.56 -3.34 -6.13
C GLU A 129 8.21 -4.08 -4.95
N ARG A 130 7.46 -4.25 -3.86
CA ARG A 130 7.90 -5.05 -2.71
C ARG A 130 8.02 -6.53 -3.03
N ASP A 131 7.07 -7.07 -3.78
CA ASP A 131 7.09 -8.48 -4.17
C ASP A 131 8.20 -8.74 -5.20
N ASP A 132 8.40 -7.85 -6.17
CA ASP A 132 9.49 -7.91 -7.16
C ASP A 132 10.87 -7.88 -6.48
N SER A 133 11.00 -7.20 -5.34
CA SER A 133 12.25 -7.15 -4.55
C SER A 133 12.55 -8.44 -3.77
N LYS A 134 11.57 -9.35 -3.65
CA LYS A 134 11.67 -10.60 -2.90
C LYS A 134 11.48 -11.80 -3.81
N PRO A 135 12.54 -12.31 -4.45
CA PRO A 135 12.43 -13.47 -5.31
C PRO A 135 11.89 -14.68 -4.54
N LEU A 136 11.06 -15.46 -5.20
CA LEU A 136 10.53 -16.69 -4.65
C LEU A 136 11.66 -17.71 -4.51
N SER A 137 11.73 -18.40 -3.38
CA SER A 137 12.71 -19.44 -3.08
C SER A 137 12.02 -20.68 -2.54
N GLY A 138 12.58 -21.86 -2.79
CA GLY A 138 12.04 -23.16 -2.38
C GLY A 138 11.14 -23.77 -3.43
N ILE A 139 10.28 -24.71 -3.00
CA ILE A 139 9.33 -25.40 -3.89
C ILE A 139 8.18 -24.42 -4.19
N ILE A 140 7.98 -24.13 -5.48
CA ILE A 140 6.97 -23.19 -5.97
C ILE A 140 5.93 -24.00 -6.74
N GLN A 141 4.66 -23.88 -6.34
CA GLN A 141 3.55 -24.43 -7.09
C GLN A 141 2.97 -23.35 -8.00
N LEU A 142 2.92 -23.65 -9.30
CA LEU A 142 2.32 -22.77 -10.30
C LEU A 142 0.93 -23.28 -10.61
N ASP A 143 -0.06 -22.39 -10.57
CA ASP A 143 -1.43 -22.70 -10.95
C ASP A 143 -1.88 -21.74 -12.05
N ASP A 144 -2.54 -22.27 -13.07
CA ASP A 144 -3.02 -21.51 -14.21
C ASP A 144 -4.44 -21.00 -13.93
N VAL A 145 -4.65 -19.69 -13.97
CA VAL A 145 -5.99 -19.10 -13.89
C VAL A 145 -6.37 -18.49 -15.22
N TYR A 146 -7.48 -18.95 -15.78
CA TYR A 146 -8.06 -18.39 -16.99
C TYR A 146 -9.04 -17.27 -16.63
N PHE A 147 -8.70 -16.04 -17.02
CA PHE A 147 -9.66 -14.93 -16.98
C PHE A 147 -10.33 -14.85 -18.37
N GLY A 148 -11.54 -15.36 -18.45
CA GLY A 148 -12.37 -15.25 -19.64
C GLY A 148 -13.82 -15.03 -19.24
N VAL A 149 -14.47 -14.08 -19.88
CA VAL A 149 -15.93 -14.04 -19.88
C VAL A 149 -16.35 -15.22 -20.77
N ALA A 150 -17.11 -16.16 -20.25
CA ALA A 150 -17.83 -17.11 -21.08
C ALA A 150 -18.86 -16.28 -21.90
N SER A 151 -18.47 -15.79 -23.06
CA SER A 151 -19.40 -15.24 -24.03
C SER A 151 -20.24 -16.41 -24.54
N GLY A 152 -21.46 -16.49 -24.04
CA GLY A 152 -22.46 -17.38 -24.63
C GLY A 152 -22.65 -17.00 -26.10
N ALA A 153 -22.53 -17.99 -26.96
CA ALA A 153 -22.92 -18.10 -28.34
C ALA A 153 -22.36 -17.07 -29.36
N ALA A 154 -21.66 -17.66 -30.32
CA ALA A 154 -21.44 -17.24 -31.69
C ALA A 154 -20.58 -15.98 -31.92
N GLU A 155 -19.29 -16.24 -32.16
CA GLU A 155 -18.74 -15.95 -33.48
C GLU A 155 -17.32 -16.53 -33.56
N LYS A 156 -17.12 -17.40 -34.55
CA LYS A 156 -15.82 -17.89 -34.97
C LYS A 156 -15.10 -16.76 -35.67
N GLU A 157 -14.15 -16.11 -34.99
CA GLU A 157 -13.06 -15.45 -35.69
C GLU A 157 -11.75 -15.64 -34.94
N ALA A 158 -10.74 -15.89 -35.72
CA ALA A 158 -9.43 -16.37 -35.36
C ALA A 158 -8.64 -15.38 -34.47
N GLY A 159 -7.95 -15.89 -33.45
CA GLY A 159 -6.65 -15.38 -33.11
C GLY A 159 -6.49 -14.55 -31.82
N ALA A 160 -7.41 -14.57 -30.86
CA ALA A 160 -7.11 -14.05 -29.54
C ALA A 160 -6.60 -15.16 -28.61
N LEU A 161 -5.30 -15.21 -28.41
CA LEU A 161 -4.69 -16.05 -27.38
C LEU A 161 -5.24 -15.65 -26.00
N PRO A 162 -5.76 -16.60 -25.19
CA PRO A 162 -6.18 -16.32 -23.84
C PRO A 162 -4.98 -15.82 -23.04
N THR A 163 -5.13 -14.66 -22.40
CA THR A 163 -4.09 -14.09 -21.54
C THR A 163 -3.95 -15.00 -20.32
N LYS A 164 -2.90 -15.84 -20.31
CA LYS A 164 -2.55 -16.66 -19.16
C LYS A 164 -1.95 -15.75 -18.08
N PHE A 165 -2.62 -15.65 -16.95
CA PHE A 165 -2.03 -15.09 -15.74
C PHE A 165 -1.53 -16.23 -14.85
N LEU A 166 -0.23 -16.25 -14.61
CA LEU A 166 0.41 -17.18 -13.68
C LEU A 166 0.27 -16.62 -12.25
N LEU A 167 -0.52 -17.32 -11.42
CA LEU A 167 -0.57 -17.07 -9.98
C LEU A 167 0.49 -17.94 -9.29
N LEU A 168 1.51 -17.28 -8.75
CA LEU A 168 2.55 -17.92 -7.96
C LEU A 168 2.06 -18.06 -6.50
N GLN A 169 1.73 -19.28 -6.09
CA GLN A 169 1.49 -19.62 -4.68
C GLN A 169 2.75 -20.25 -4.07
N ARG A 170 3.18 -19.68 -2.96
CA ARG A 170 4.30 -20.21 -2.17
C ARG A 170 3.77 -21.31 -1.25
N CYS A 171 4.08 -22.56 -1.53
CA CYS A 171 3.95 -23.66 -0.56
C CYS A 171 5.22 -23.73 0.30
N ARG A 172 5.03 -23.71 1.62
CA ARG A 172 6.06 -24.11 2.60
C ARG A 172 5.71 -25.48 3.15
#